data_0e6de0a964b7f1ef59e94df460e6cb79
#
_entry.id   0e6de0a964b7f1ef59e94df460e6cb79
#
_cell.length_a   1.000
_cell.length_b   1.000
_cell.length_c   1.000
_cell.angle_alpha   90.00
_cell.angle_beta   90.00
_cell.angle_gamma   90.00
#
_symmetry.space_group_name_H-M   'P 1'
#
loop_
_entity.id
_entity.type
_entity.pdbx_description
1 polymer ?
#
loop_
_entity_poly.entity_id
_entity_poly.type
_entity_poly.pdbx_seq_one_letter_code
_entity_poly.pdbx_strand_id
1 'polypeptide(L)'
;HYSSRRQRQMCIRDSIEPIASGHITEQISIIGDLLEKNLAYISNGSVYFDISKYNEIDSYGKLSGRDLDKIKSNSRNLSSQDDKINEFDFALWKKADKNHLMKWNSPWSLGFPGWHLECTAMSNKYLGDEFDIHGGGIDLKFPHHDCEIAQAVGYTGKQPAKFWIHTNMLTLNSKKMSKSLDNNILPDELFSGKNDIFSNSYDPNIVRFFFLQAHYRNELDISEDAIQSSEKGFNRLVEMIDRLNNLKVSKTNNDEILKSIK
;
A
#
# COMPACT_ATOMS: atom_id res chain seq x y z
N HIS A 1 -3.78 -17.81 -6.50
CA HIS A 1 -5.19 -18.13 -6.82
C HIS A 1 -6.13 -18.26 -5.60
N TYR A 2 -5.61 -18.50 -4.38
CA TYR A 2 -6.44 -18.60 -3.18
C TYR A 2 -6.79 -17.25 -2.56
N SER A 3 -5.95 -16.24 -2.71
CA SER A 3 -6.15 -14.91 -2.10
C SER A 3 -7.30 -14.14 -2.76
N SER A 4 -7.43 -14.20 -4.08
CA SER A 4 -8.47 -13.47 -4.82
C SER A 4 -9.91 -13.97 -4.53
N ARG A 5 -10.08 -15.27 -4.28
CA ARG A 5 -11.40 -15.81 -3.88
C ARG A 5 -11.82 -15.36 -2.48
N ARG A 6 -10.88 -15.21 -1.53
CA ARG A 6 -11.16 -14.77 -0.17
C ARG A 6 -11.46 -13.29 -0.08
N GLN A 7 -10.76 -12.44 -0.85
CA GLN A 7 -11.09 -11.02 -0.97
C GLN A 7 -12.52 -10.81 -1.48
N ARG A 8 -12.96 -11.58 -2.46
CA ARG A 8 -14.36 -11.54 -2.95
C ARG A 8 -15.39 -11.97 -1.91
N GLN A 9 -15.04 -12.89 -1.01
CA GLN A 9 -15.92 -13.32 0.09
C GLN A 9 -16.07 -12.26 1.18
N MET A 10 -15.11 -11.32 1.33
CA MET A 10 -15.17 -10.23 2.29
C MET A 10 -15.89 -8.97 1.75
N CYS A 11 -16.67 -9.06 0.70
CA CYS A 11 -17.38 -7.96 0.03
C CYS A 11 -16.46 -6.86 -0.54
N ILE A 12 -15.18 -7.12 -0.73
CA ILE A 12 -14.28 -6.25 -1.49
C ILE A 12 -14.61 -6.44 -2.96
N ARG A 13 -15.02 -5.39 -3.63
CA ARG A 13 -15.30 -5.40 -5.07
C ARG A 13 -14.12 -4.77 -5.79
N ASP A 14 -13.20 -5.62 -6.21
CA ASP A 14 -12.14 -5.22 -7.12
C ASP A 14 -12.69 -5.23 -8.55
N SER A 15 -12.40 -4.20 -9.32
CA SER A 15 -12.70 -4.17 -10.75
C SER A 15 -11.70 -5.04 -11.50
N ILE A 16 -10.42 -5.02 -11.07
CA ILE A 16 -9.31 -5.77 -11.67
C ILE A 16 -8.22 -6.02 -10.64
N GLU A 17 -7.53 -7.15 -10.75
CA GLU A 17 -6.35 -7.51 -9.97
C GLU A 17 -5.16 -7.70 -10.95
N PRO A 18 -4.44 -6.64 -11.34
CA PRO A 18 -3.34 -6.73 -12.28
C PRO A 18 -2.12 -7.42 -11.64
N ILE A 19 -1.36 -8.15 -12.46
CA ILE A 19 -0.15 -8.84 -12.05
C ILE A 19 1.04 -8.19 -12.77
N ALA A 20 2.05 -7.72 -12.03
CA ALA A 20 3.19 -6.99 -12.58
C ALA A 20 3.95 -7.75 -13.67
N SER A 21 4.14 -9.08 -13.50
CA SER A 21 4.79 -9.94 -14.51
C SER A 21 3.99 -10.09 -15.80
N GLY A 22 2.71 -9.77 -15.81
CA GLY A 22 1.87 -9.71 -17.01
C GLY A 22 1.93 -8.36 -17.76
N HIS A 23 2.69 -7.39 -17.23
CA HIS A 23 2.75 -6.01 -17.73
C HIS A 23 4.16 -5.55 -18.08
N ILE A 24 5.04 -6.49 -18.41
CA ILE A 24 6.45 -6.18 -18.74
C ILE A 24 6.56 -5.29 -19.99
N THR A 25 5.70 -5.48 -20.97
CA THR A 25 5.70 -4.68 -22.21
C THR A 25 5.39 -3.22 -21.91
N GLU A 26 4.39 -2.95 -21.08
CA GLU A 26 4.02 -1.60 -20.67
C GLU A 26 5.14 -0.92 -19.87
N GLN A 27 5.78 -1.67 -18.98
CA GLN A 27 6.91 -1.16 -18.20
C GLN A 27 8.09 -0.81 -19.09
N ILE A 28 8.44 -1.66 -20.07
CA ILE A 28 9.49 -1.37 -21.06
C ILE A 28 9.14 -0.14 -21.89
N SER A 29 7.87 0.02 -22.28
CA SER A 29 7.41 1.19 -23.04
C SER A 29 7.61 2.48 -22.24
N ILE A 30 7.17 2.52 -20.99
CA ILE A 30 7.34 3.70 -20.12
C ILE A 30 8.83 4.04 -19.93
N ILE A 31 9.70 3.05 -19.76
CA ILE A 31 11.15 3.29 -19.68
C ILE A 31 11.67 3.92 -20.98
N GLY A 32 11.23 3.41 -22.15
CA GLY A 32 11.59 3.97 -23.43
C GLY A 32 11.25 5.45 -23.54
N ASP A 33 10.01 5.82 -23.19
CA ASP A 33 9.56 7.20 -23.20
C ASP A 33 10.34 8.10 -22.22
N LEU A 34 10.67 7.58 -21.03
CA LEU A 34 11.49 8.31 -20.05
C LEU A 34 12.94 8.53 -20.54
N LEU A 35 13.51 7.56 -21.25
CA LEU A 35 14.83 7.70 -21.89
C LEU A 35 14.80 8.74 -23.02
N GLU A 36 13.79 8.73 -23.88
CA GLU A 36 13.60 9.72 -24.95
C GLU A 36 13.47 11.16 -24.39
N LYS A 37 12.83 11.30 -23.23
CA LYS A 37 12.68 12.57 -22.50
C LYS A 37 13.91 12.99 -21.69
N ASN A 38 14.99 12.20 -21.71
CA ASN A 38 16.20 12.41 -20.92
C ASN A 38 15.95 12.42 -19.39
N LEU A 39 14.90 11.75 -18.93
CA LEU A 39 14.59 11.55 -17.51
C LEU A 39 15.11 10.22 -16.96
N ALA A 40 15.75 9.43 -17.81
CA ALA A 40 16.39 8.18 -17.44
C ALA A 40 17.69 8.00 -18.23
N TYR A 41 18.56 7.14 -17.75
CA TYR A 41 19.83 6.81 -18.38
C TYR A 41 20.16 5.33 -18.22
N ILE A 42 21.01 4.81 -19.12
CA ILE A 42 21.48 3.43 -19.12
C ILE A 42 22.86 3.37 -18.46
N SER A 43 23.05 2.46 -17.52
CA SER A 43 24.34 2.15 -16.91
C SER A 43 24.49 0.65 -16.72
N ASN A 44 25.57 0.07 -17.29
CA ASN A 44 25.93 -1.35 -17.18
C ASN A 44 24.79 -2.34 -17.54
N GLY A 45 23.86 -1.94 -18.44
CA GLY A 45 22.71 -2.74 -18.85
C GLY A 45 21.50 -2.64 -17.92
N SER A 46 21.58 -1.82 -16.88
CA SER A 46 20.45 -1.35 -16.06
C SER A 46 19.99 0.03 -16.53
N VAL A 47 18.75 0.40 -16.21
CA VAL A 47 18.20 1.73 -16.49
C VAL A 47 17.79 2.38 -15.18
N TYR A 48 18.20 3.62 -14.98
CA TYR A 48 17.93 4.40 -13.79
C TYR A 48 17.14 5.66 -14.14
N PHE A 49 16.25 6.06 -13.25
CA PHE A 49 15.57 7.35 -13.31
C PHE A 49 16.49 8.44 -12.77
N ASP A 50 16.62 9.55 -13.50
CA ASP A 50 17.47 10.68 -13.15
C ASP A 50 16.67 11.72 -12.33
N ILE A 51 16.87 11.70 -11.02
CA ILE A 51 16.20 12.62 -10.10
C ILE A 51 16.67 14.06 -10.31
N SER A 52 17.93 14.28 -10.71
CA SER A 52 18.43 15.62 -10.94
C SER A 52 17.72 16.28 -12.11
N LYS A 53 17.49 15.52 -13.19
CA LYS A 53 16.71 15.99 -14.37
C LYS A 53 15.24 16.17 -14.04
N TYR A 54 14.68 15.28 -13.26
CA TYR A 54 13.29 15.42 -12.81
C TYR A 54 13.06 16.69 -12.00
N ASN A 55 13.98 17.05 -11.13
CA ASN A 55 13.91 18.28 -10.32
C ASN A 55 13.96 19.58 -11.14
N GLU A 56 14.31 19.51 -12.43
CA GLU A 56 14.16 20.65 -13.37
C GLU A 56 12.68 20.83 -13.79
N ILE A 57 11.83 19.80 -13.61
CA ILE A 57 10.42 19.77 -14.05
C ILE A 57 9.45 19.88 -12.86
N ASP A 58 9.66 19.06 -11.83
CA ASP A 58 8.87 19.04 -10.59
C ASP A 58 9.77 18.62 -9.42
N SER A 59 9.31 18.77 -8.20
CA SER A 59 10.08 18.50 -6.99
C SER A 59 9.92 17.06 -6.53
N TYR A 60 10.99 16.27 -6.53
CA TYR A 60 11.00 14.92 -5.95
C TYR A 60 10.89 14.97 -4.42
N GLY A 61 10.13 14.04 -3.84
CA GLY A 61 9.89 14.01 -2.39
C GLY A 61 8.77 14.93 -1.90
N LYS A 62 8.01 15.53 -2.83
CA LYS A 62 6.93 16.46 -2.52
C LYS A 62 5.80 15.84 -1.69
N LEU A 63 5.43 14.59 -1.98
CA LEU A 63 4.42 13.87 -1.22
C LEU A 63 4.88 13.57 0.21
N SER A 64 6.10 13.10 0.38
CA SER A 64 6.66 12.75 1.69
C SER A 64 7.06 13.97 2.52
N GLY A 65 7.27 15.12 1.86
CA GLY A 65 7.84 16.32 2.49
C GLY A 65 9.33 16.17 2.80
N ARG A 66 10.03 15.26 2.13
CA ARG A 66 11.44 15.02 2.34
C ARG A 66 12.29 15.92 1.45
N ASP A 67 13.21 16.60 2.09
CA ASP A 67 14.24 17.41 1.45
C ASP A 67 15.47 16.52 1.17
N LEU A 68 15.82 16.38 -0.10
CA LEU A 68 16.94 15.54 -0.54
C LEU A 68 18.27 16.00 0.06
N ASP A 69 18.48 17.29 0.25
CA ASP A 69 19.73 17.82 0.82
C ASP A 69 19.92 17.41 2.29
N LYS A 70 18.82 17.20 3.02
CA LYS A 70 18.85 16.67 4.38
C LYS A 70 19.02 15.16 4.43
N ILE A 71 18.67 14.44 3.37
CA ILE A 71 18.83 12.98 3.29
C ILE A 71 20.30 12.63 3.00
N LYS A 72 21.01 13.42 2.18
CA LYS A 72 22.44 13.24 1.86
C LYS A 72 23.32 13.09 3.10
N SER A 73 22.98 13.78 4.19
CA SER A 73 23.75 13.72 5.44
C SER A 73 23.62 12.40 6.20
N ASN A 74 22.67 11.55 5.85
CA ASN A 74 22.32 10.31 6.58
C ASN A 74 22.40 9.03 5.73
N SER A 75 22.80 9.12 4.46
CA SER A 75 22.86 7.94 3.59
C SER A 75 24.04 7.03 3.98
N ARG A 76 23.71 5.76 4.29
CA ARG A 76 24.72 4.72 4.47
C ARG A 76 25.22 4.30 3.08
N ASN A 77 26.53 4.20 2.91
CA ASN A 77 27.19 3.63 1.73
C ASN A 77 26.68 2.19 1.52
N LEU A 78 25.76 2.02 0.60
CA LEU A 78 25.31 0.70 0.15
C LEU A 78 26.18 0.30 -1.05
N SER A 79 26.79 -0.86 -0.98
CA SER A 79 27.74 -1.42 -1.97
C SER A 79 27.18 -1.71 -3.37
N SER A 80 25.97 -1.24 -3.69
CA SER A 80 25.31 -1.40 -5.01
C SER A 80 25.06 -0.07 -5.74
N GLN A 81 25.81 0.99 -5.40
CA GLN A 81 25.60 2.33 -5.95
C GLN A 81 26.56 2.72 -7.09
N ASP A 82 27.53 1.88 -7.41
CA ASP A 82 28.59 2.19 -8.40
C ASP A 82 28.06 2.46 -9.83
N ASP A 83 26.85 2.03 -10.12
CA ASP A 83 26.21 2.21 -11.44
C ASP A 83 25.37 3.48 -11.57
N LYS A 84 25.13 4.21 -10.48
CA LYS A 84 24.28 5.41 -10.47
C LYS A 84 25.10 6.69 -10.64
N ILE A 85 24.51 7.65 -11.37
CA ILE A 85 25.08 9.01 -11.46
C ILE A 85 24.86 9.76 -10.16
N ASN A 86 23.69 9.59 -9.52
CA ASN A 86 23.35 10.23 -8.27
C ASN A 86 22.82 9.17 -7.28
N GLU A 87 23.12 9.29 -6.01
CA GLU A 87 22.71 8.35 -4.96
C GLU A 87 21.18 8.17 -4.84
N PHE A 88 20.41 9.22 -5.18
CA PHE A 88 18.95 9.20 -5.14
C PHE A 88 18.29 8.59 -6.36
N ASP A 89 19.03 8.42 -7.46
CA ASP A 89 18.49 7.79 -8.66
C ASP A 89 18.01 6.39 -8.32
N PHE A 90 16.92 5.98 -8.90
CA PHE A 90 16.32 4.67 -8.64
C PHE A 90 16.17 3.85 -9.91
N ALA A 91 16.23 2.54 -9.74
CA ALA A 91 16.19 1.62 -10.86
C ALA A 91 14.80 1.57 -11.49
N LEU A 92 14.74 1.72 -12.81
CA LEU A 92 13.59 1.41 -13.66
C LEU A 92 13.69 0.00 -14.22
N TRP A 93 14.91 -0.43 -14.60
CA TRP A 93 15.22 -1.76 -15.06
C TRP A 93 16.56 -2.21 -14.47
N LYS A 94 16.60 -3.39 -13.88
CA LYS A 94 17.84 -3.97 -13.37
C LYS A 94 18.28 -5.16 -14.25
N LYS A 95 19.53 -5.12 -14.67
CA LYS A 95 20.16 -6.28 -15.31
C LYS A 95 20.16 -7.44 -14.33
N ALA A 96 19.68 -8.59 -14.77
CA ALA A 96 19.60 -9.79 -13.94
C ALA A 96 20.94 -10.52 -13.87
N ASP A 97 21.26 -11.04 -12.71
CA ASP A 97 22.32 -12.01 -12.54
C ASP A 97 21.93 -13.36 -13.15
N LYS A 98 22.94 -14.23 -13.37
CA LYS A 98 22.72 -15.56 -13.97
C LYS A 98 21.67 -16.39 -13.23
N ASN A 99 21.62 -16.28 -11.92
CA ASN A 99 20.75 -17.07 -11.04
C ASN A 99 19.40 -16.41 -10.73
N HIS A 100 19.16 -15.20 -11.25
CA HIS A 100 17.89 -14.52 -11.02
C HIS A 100 16.75 -15.26 -11.71
N LEU A 101 15.71 -15.65 -10.95
CA LEU A 101 14.63 -16.52 -11.43
C LEU A 101 13.67 -15.77 -12.37
N MET A 102 13.24 -14.57 -11.98
CA MET A 102 12.28 -13.78 -12.75
C MET A 102 13.02 -12.72 -13.57
N LYS A 103 13.18 -12.97 -14.87
CA LYS A 103 13.87 -12.07 -15.78
C LYS A 103 13.26 -12.12 -17.17
N TRP A 104 13.27 -11.00 -17.85
CA TRP A 104 12.69 -10.81 -19.18
C TRP A 104 13.68 -10.12 -20.11
N ASN A 105 13.48 -10.31 -21.40
CA ASN A 105 14.24 -9.58 -22.41
C ASN A 105 13.78 -8.13 -22.49
N SER A 106 14.73 -7.22 -22.59
CA SER A 106 14.50 -5.79 -22.85
C SER A 106 15.53 -5.28 -23.86
N PRO A 107 15.34 -4.07 -24.42
CA PRO A 107 16.34 -3.45 -25.29
C PRO A 107 17.70 -3.21 -24.61
N TRP A 108 17.75 -3.18 -23.29
CA TRP A 108 18.95 -2.83 -22.52
C TRP A 108 19.70 -4.07 -22.00
N SER A 109 18.97 -5.06 -21.56
CA SER A 109 19.53 -6.33 -21.05
C SER A 109 18.45 -7.34 -20.74
N LEU A 110 18.87 -8.60 -20.49
CA LEU A 110 18.06 -9.58 -19.77
C LEU A 110 17.99 -9.11 -18.30
N GLY A 111 16.80 -8.78 -17.81
CA GLY A 111 16.65 -8.16 -16.51
C GLY A 111 15.22 -8.17 -15.99
N PHE A 112 14.93 -7.30 -15.04
CA PHE A 112 13.64 -7.18 -14.39
C PHE A 112 13.35 -5.71 -14.06
N PRO A 113 12.05 -5.33 -13.98
CA PRO A 113 11.66 -3.95 -13.68
C PRO A 113 11.97 -3.57 -12.23
N GLY A 114 12.12 -2.27 -11.99
CA GLY A 114 12.12 -1.69 -10.67
C GLY A 114 10.72 -1.74 -10.05
N TRP A 115 10.63 -2.01 -8.76
CA TRP A 115 9.37 -2.19 -8.04
C TRP A 115 8.37 -1.01 -8.22
N HIS A 116 8.84 0.23 -8.22
CA HIS A 116 7.98 1.41 -8.36
C HIS A 116 7.30 1.47 -9.74
N LEU A 117 8.01 1.03 -10.78
CA LEU A 117 7.52 1.06 -12.16
C LEU A 117 6.36 0.08 -12.39
N GLU A 118 6.32 -1.02 -11.65
CA GLU A 118 5.23 -2.00 -11.74
C GLU A 118 3.88 -1.34 -11.45
N CYS A 119 3.81 -0.58 -10.35
CA CYS A 119 2.60 0.13 -9.95
C CYS A 119 2.26 1.26 -10.92
N THR A 120 3.25 2.04 -11.35
CA THR A 120 3.05 3.11 -12.33
C THR A 120 2.48 2.58 -13.65
N ALA A 121 3.03 1.49 -14.17
CA ALA A 121 2.56 0.90 -15.43
C ALA A 121 1.14 0.33 -15.34
N MET A 122 0.85 -0.38 -14.25
CA MET A 122 -0.47 -0.98 -14.04
C MET A 122 -1.54 0.10 -13.79
N SER A 123 -1.26 1.09 -12.95
CA SER A 123 -2.21 2.18 -12.68
C SER A 123 -2.50 3.00 -13.94
N ASN A 124 -1.47 3.38 -14.69
CA ASN A 124 -1.65 4.11 -15.94
C ASN A 124 -2.49 3.32 -16.95
N LYS A 125 -2.21 2.02 -17.13
CA LYS A 125 -2.94 1.17 -18.08
C LYS A 125 -4.43 1.06 -17.78
N TYR A 126 -4.81 0.90 -16.52
CA TYR A 126 -6.18 0.59 -16.14
C TYR A 126 -6.99 1.78 -15.62
N LEU A 127 -6.33 2.81 -15.11
CA LEU A 127 -6.97 3.98 -14.53
C LEU A 127 -6.69 5.25 -15.33
N GLY A 128 -5.75 5.21 -16.29
CA GLY A 128 -5.34 6.35 -17.08
C GLY A 128 -4.26 7.20 -16.41
N ASP A 129 -3.96 8.36 -17.01
CA ASP A 129 -2.89 9.25 -16.55
C ASP A 129 -3.16 9.89 -15.19
N GLU A 130 -4.42 10.02 -14.82
CA GLU A 130 -4.88 10.61 -13.58
C GLU A 130 -6.09 9.85 -13.05
N PHE A 131 -6.05 9.48 -11.78
CA PHE A 131 -7.13 8.80 -11.09
C PHE A 131 -7.41 9.45 -9.72
N ASP A 132 -8.48 9.02 -9.04
CA ASP A 132 -8.94 9.75 -7.86
C ASP A 132 -8.11 9.46 -6.61
N ILE A 133 -7.92 8.18 -6.26
CA ILE A 133 -7.32 7.80 -4.98
C ILE A 133 -6.22 6.75 -5.19
N HIS A 134 -5.05 7.01 -4.61
CA HIS A 134 -3.96 6.04 -4.45
C HIS A 134 -3.75 5.77 -2.95
N GLY A 135 -3.78 4.51 -2.57
CA GLY A 135 -3.63 4.09 -1.17
C GLY A 135 -2.45 3.17 -0.93
N GLY A 136 -1.89 3.23 0.28
CA GLY A 136 -0.83 2.31 0.70
C GLY A 136 -0.51 2.44 2.19
N GLY A 137 0.45 1.65 2.66
CA GLY A 137 1.02 1.82 4.00
C GLY A 137 1.87 3.09 4.10
N ILE A 138 2.04 3.61 5.29
CA ILE A 138 2.86 4.81 5.55
C ILE A 138 4.33 4.60 5.14
N ASP A 139 4.81 3.38 5.16
CA ASP A 139 6.13 2.97 4.73
C ASP A 139 6.34 3.09 3.21
N LEU A 140 5.26 3.01 2.43
CA LEU A 140 5.28 3.23 0.98
C LEU A 140 5.33 4.72 0.60
N LYS A 141 4.99 5.64 1.52
CA LYS A 141 4.97 7.07 1.23
C LYS A 141 6.30 7.54 0.67
N PHE A 142 7.41 7.06 1.25
CA PHE A 142 8.76 7.28 0.75
C PHE A 142 9.58 5.99 0.88
N PRO A 143 10.35 5.59 -0.17
CA PRO A 143 10.48 6.28 -1.47
C PRO A 143 9.43 5.89 -2.51
N HIS A 144 8.62 4.83 -2.28
CA HIS A 144 7.82 4.15 -3.30
C HIS A 144 6.87 5.10 -4.04
N HIS A 145 5.96 5.78 -3.32
CA HIS A 145 4.98 6.66 -3.95
C HIS A 145 5.61 7.95 -4.53
N ASP A 146 6.67 8.49 -3.92
CA ASP A 146 7.41 9.60 -4.53
C ASP A 146 8.09 9.18 -5.84
N CYS A 147 8.58 7.94 -5.94
CA CYS A 147 9.10 7.38 -7.19
C CYS A 147 7.99 7.18 -8.24
N GLU A 148 6.82 6.69 -7.85
CA GLU A 148 5.68 6.56 -8.76
C GLU A 148 5.22 7.92 -9.31
N ILE A 149 5.16 8.95 -8.45
CA ILE A 149 4.86 10.32 -8.88
C ILE A 149 5.88 10.80 -9.91
N ALA A 150 7.18 10.63 -9.62
CA ALA A 150 8.23 11.07 -10.53
C ALA A 150 8.16 10.37 -11.88
N GLN A 151 7.90 9.05 -11.89
CA GLN A 151 7.71 8.28 -13.12
C GLN A 151 6.48 8.74 -13.89
N ALA A 152 5.32 8.91 -13.22
CA ALA A 152 4.08 9.30 -13.88
C ALA A 152 4.16 10.72 -14.44
N VAL A 153 4.67 11.69 -13.67
CA VAL A 153 4.86 13.06 -14.14
C VAL A 153 5.88 13.13 -15.29
N GLY A 154 6.98 12.40 -15.16
CA GLY A 154 7.95 12.31 -16.25
C GLY A 154 7.37 11.69 -17.52
N TYR A 155 6.56 10.64 -17.40
CA TYR A 155 5.93 9.94 -18.51
C TYR A 155 4.78 10.74 -19.15
N THR A 156 3.80 11.20 -18.33
CA THR A 156 2.55 11.79 -18.81
C THR A 156 2.47 13.31 -18.71
N GLY A 157 3.34 13.93 -17.91
CA GLY A 157 3.26 15.34 -17.53
C GLY A 157 2.20 15.64 -16.47
N LYS A 158 1.56 14.63 -15.86
CA LYS A 158 0.46 14.79 -14.91
C LYS A 158 0.73 14.08 -13.60
N GLN A 159 0.16 14.61 -12.52
CA GLN A 159 0.11 13.89 -11.23
C GLN A 159 -0.80 12.66 -11.35
N PRO A 160 -0.36 11.46 -10.92
CA PRO A 160 -1.13 10.24 -11.16
C PRO A 160 -2.39 10.15 -10.31
N ALA A 161 -2.41 10.73 -9.11
CA ALA A 161 -3.54 10.64 -8.20
C ALA A 161 -3.89 11.99 -7.58
N LYS A 162 -5.21 12.25 -7.44
CA LYS A 162 -5.72 13.46 -6.78
C LYS A 162 -5.56 13.40 -5.27
N PHE A 163 -5.76 12.21 -4.68
CA PHE A 163 -5.66 11.98 -3.24
C PHE A 163 -4.76 10.79 -2.92
N TRP A 164 -3.88 10.98 -1.95
CA TRP A 164 -3.01 9.94 -1.41
C TRP A 164 -3.47 9.58 0.00
N ILE A 165 -3.76 8.29 0.23
CA ILE A 165 -4.20 7.79 1.52
C ILE A 165 -3.16 6.81 2.05
N HIS A 166 -2.62 7.10 3.24
CA HIS A 166 -1.65 6.23 3.90
C HIS A 166 -2.20 5.71 5.22
N THR A 167 -2.26 4.39 5.35
CA THR A 167 -2.56 3.74 6.62
C THR A 167 -1.29 3.61 7.46
N ASN A 168 -1.42 3.72 8.78
CA ASN A 168 -0.28 3.52 9.66
C ASN A 168 0.01 2.02 9.88
N MET A 169 1.07 1.73 10.62
CA MET A 169 1.56 0.37 10.84
C MET A 169 0.64 -0.41 11.76
N LEU A 170 0.59 -1.71 11.52
CA LEU A 170 0.08 -2.69 12.49
C LEU A 170 1.26 -3.21 13.31
N THR A 171 1.07 -3.24 14.62
CA THR A 171 2.00 -3.89 15.55
C THR A 171 1.34 -5.11 16.18
N LEU A 172 2.13 -6.01 16.71
CA LEU A 172 1.68 -7.19 17.43
C LEU A 172 2.35 -7.18 18.80
N ASN A 173 1.54 -7.05 19.86
CA ASN A 173 2.04 -6.89 21.22
C ASN A 173 3.13 -5.79 21.31
N SER A 174 2.83 -4.61 20.75
CA SER A 174 3.68 -3.42 20.70
C SER A 174 5.02 -3.60 19.94
N LYS A 175 5.12 -4.65 19.12
CA LYS A 175 6.28 -4.90 18.26
C LYS A 175 5.90 -4.88 16.80
N LYS A 176 6.77 -4.28 15.96
CA LYS A 176 6.60 -4.32 14.52
C LYS A 176 6.56 -5.77 14.04
N MET A 177 5.53 -6.13 13.28
CA MET A 177 5.44 -7.45 12.65
C MET A 177 6.52 -7.63 11.58
N SER A 178 7.27 -8.72 11.66
CA SER A 178 8.26 -9.07 10.66
C SER A 178 8.49 -10.58 10.62
N LYS A 179 8.72 -11.11 9.41
CA LYS A 179 9.04 -12.53 9.24
C LYS A 179 10.35 -12.91 9.93
N SER A 180 11.31 -12.00 9.98
CA SER A 180 12.62 -12.25 10.61
C SER A 180 12.56 -12.35 12.14
N LEU A 181 11.50 -11.80 12.74
CA LEU A 181 11.27 -11.87 14.19
C LEU A 181 10.27 -12.96 14.57
N ASP A 182 9.76 -13.70 13.58
CA ASP A 182 8.75 -14.75 13.74
C ASP A 182 7.53 -14.29 14.58
N ASN A 183 7.18 -13.01 14.44
CA ASN A 183 6.08 -12.37 15.16
C ASN A 183 4.99 -11.85 14.22
N ASN A 184 4.73 -12.56 13.13
CA ASN A 184 3.63 -12.27 12.23
C ASN A 184 2.49 -13.26 12.45
N ILE A 185 1.27 -12.82 12.23
CA ILE A 185 0.07 -13.67 12.26
C ILE A 185 -0.72 -13.49 10.98
N LEU A 186 -1.17 -14.60 10.41
CA LEU A 186 -2.05 -14.59 9.26
C LEU A 186 -3.52 -14.49 9.73
N PRO A 187 -4.40 -13.85 8.94
CA PRO A 187 -5.82 -13.78 9.27
C PRO A 187 -6.45 -15.15 9.57
N ASP A 188 -6.10 -16.19 8.80
CA ASP A 188 -6.61 -17.55 9.01
C ASP A 188 -6.18 -18.15 10.34
N GLU A 189 -4.97 -17.85 10.79
CA GLU A 189 -4.45 -18.32 12.08
C GLU A 189 -5.18 -17.62 13.22
N LEU A 190 -5.45 -16.32 13.09
CA LEU A 190 -6.23 -15.56 14.06
C LEU A 190 -7.68 -16.06 14.12
N PHE A 191 -8.30 -16.34 12.96
CA PHE A 191 -9.70 -16.79 12.91
C PHE A 191 -9.86 -18.24 13.36
N SER A 192 -8.88 -19.10 13.09
CA SER A 192 -8.94 -20.51 13.49
C SER A 192 -8.42 -20.77 14.92
N GLY A 193 -7.70 -19.82 15.51
CA GLY A 193 -6.99 -20.01 16.77
C GLY A 193 -5.78 -20.95 16.68
N LYS A 194 -5.33 -21.29 15.45
CA LYS A 194 -4.19 -22.18 15.23
C LYS A 194 -2.88 -21.39 15.16
N ASN A 195 -2.49 -20.80 16.26
CA ASN A 195 -1.25 -20.02 16.41
C ASN A 195 -0.79 -20.06 17.86
N ASP A 196 0.48 -19.71 18.09
CA ASP A 196 1.08 -19.69 19.42
C ASP A 196 1.01 -18.30 20.10
N ILE A 197 0.38 -17.31 19.44
CA ILE A 197 0.35 -15.91 19.88
C ILE A 197 -0.93 -15.61 20.66
N PHE A 198 -2.06 -16.17 20.23
CA PHE A 198 -3.39 -15.95 20.80
C PHE A 198 -3.97 -17.25 21.33
N SER A 199 -4.55 -17.19 22.53
CA SER A 199 -5.15 -18.36 23.19
C SER A 199 -6.50 -18.77 22.60
N ASN A 200 -7.16 -17.85 21.86
CA ASN A 200 -8.52 -18.02 21.35
C ASN A 200 -8.60 -17.83 19.84
N SER A 201 -9.63 -18.42 19.25
CA SER A 201 -10.08 -18.07 17.90
C SER A 201 -11.01 -16.85 17.95
N TYR A 202 -10.99 -16.03 16.91
CA TYR A 202 -11.81 -14.81 16.84
C TYR A 202 -12.67 -14.80 15.59
N ASP A 203 -13.95 -14.42 15.75
CA ASP A 203 -14.84 -14.21 14.62
C ASP A 203 -14.32 -13.08 13.72
N PRO A 204 -14.29 -13.26 12.39
CA PRO A 204 -13.83 -12.22 11.46
C PRO A 204 -14.53 -10.86 11.63
N ASN A 205 -15.81 -10.84 12.06
CA ASN A 205 -16.53 -9.59 12.30
C ASN A 205 -16.01 -8.84 13.55
N ILE A 206 -15.57 -9.57 14.58
CA ILE A 206 -14.94 -8.97 15.78
C ILE A 206 -13.60 -8.34 15.39
N VAL A 207 -12.79 -9.05 14.63
CA VAL A 207 -11.50 -8.52 14.14
C VAL A 207 -11.71 -7.31 13.24
N ARG A 208 -12.70 -7.36 12.33
CA ARG A 208 -13.08 -6.22 11.51
C ARG A 208 -13.53 -5.02 12.35
N PHE A 209 -14.36 -5.26 13.36
CA PHE A 209 -14.81 -4.23 14.28
C PHE A 209 -13.63 -3.60 15.04
N PHE A 210 -12.67 -4.41 15.50
CA PHE A 210 -11.44 -3.94 16.11
C PHE A 210 -10.67 -2.98 15.20
N PHE A 211 -10.45 -3.35 13.93
CA PHE A 211 -9.79 -2.46 12.97
C PHE A 211 -10.54 -1.14 12.74
N LEU A 212 -11.87 -1.18 12.72
CA LEU A 212 -12.70 0.00 12.46
C LEU A 212 -12.79 0.97 13.65
N GLN A 213 -12.37 0.59 14.84
CA GLN A 213 -12.35 1.47 16.02
C GLN A 213 -11.19 2.48 15.98
N ALA A 214 -10.12 2.17 15.26
CA ALA A 214 -8.96 3.05 15.13
C ALA A 214 -9.05 3.92 13.89
N HIS A 215 -8.59 5.16 13.99
CA HIS A 215 -8.39 5.99 12.82
C HIS A 215 -7.22 5.42 11.99
N TYR A 216 -7.38 5.31 10.67
CA TYR A 216 -6.41 4.67 9.77
C TYR A 216 -4.99 5.29 9.81
N ARG A 217 -4.85 6.52 10.28
CA ARG A 217 -3.54 7.19 10.46
C ARG A 217 -2.84 6.86 11.77
N ASN A 218 -3.54 6.23 12.71
CA ASN A 218 -2.95 5.82 13.97
C ASN A 218 -2.34 4.42 13.83
N GLU A 219 -1.27 4.20 14.57
CA GLU A 219 -0.74 2.84 14.78
C GLU A 219 -1.78 2.02 15.51
N LEU A 220 -1.97 0.78 15.09
CA LEU A 220 -2.92 -0.15 15.69
C LEU A 220 -2.16 -1.36 16.21
N ASP A 221 -2.19 -1.54 17.54
CA ASP A 221 -1.56 -2.69 18.19
C ASP A 221 -2.56 -3.85 18.32
N ILE A 222 -2.23 -4.97 17.72
CA ILE A 222 -2.99 -6.21 17.84
C ILE A 222 -2.49 -6.93 19.08
N SER A 223 -3.35 -7.07 20.08
CA SER A 223 -3.11 -7.86 21.27
C SER A 223 -4.37 -8.61 21.68
N GLU A 224 -4.22 -9.69 22.46
CA GLU A 224 -5.36 -10.49 22.88
C GLU A 224 -6.36 -9.67 23.69
N ASP A 225 -5.88 -8.85 24.62
CA ASP A 225 -6.72 -7.97 25.44
C ASP A 225 -7.50 -6.94 24.60
N ALA A 226 -6.85 -6.40 23.56
CA ALA A 226 -7.48 -5.41 22.67
C ALA A 226 -8.60 -6.04 21.84
N ILE A 227 -8.39 -7.26 21.30
CA ILE A 227 -9.42 -7.96 20.53
C ILE A 227 -10.57 -8.40 21.45
N GLN A 228 -10.29 -8.93 22.64
CA GLN A 228 -11.32 -9.31 23.62
C GLN A 228 -12.14 -8.09 24.08
N SER A 229 -11.51 -6.93 24.25
CA SER A 229 -12.22 -5.70 24.56
C SER A 229 -13.17 -5.29 23.42
N SER A 230 -12.71 -5.42 22.18
CA SER A 230 -13.53 -5.19 20.98
C SER A 230 -14.69 -6.18 20.88
N GLU A 231 -14.47 -7.44 21.18
CA GLU A 231 -15.52 -8.46 21.20
C GLU A 231 -16.65 -8.10 22.16
N LYS A 232 -16.30 -7.69 23.40
CA LYS A 232 -17.30 -7.21 24.38
C LYS A 232 -18.09 -6.01 23.84
N GLY A 233 -17.42 -5.06 23.18
CA GLY A 233 -18.04 -3.92 22.54
C GLY A 233 -18.98 -4.31 21.40
N PHE A 234 -18.52 -5.20 20.51
CA PHE A 234 -19.31 -5.71 19.40
C PHE A 234 -20.58 -6.44 19.87
N ASN A 235 -20.43 -7.34 20.82
CA ASN A 235 -21.57 -8.10 21.37
C ASN A 235 -22.62 -7.19 21.99
N ARG A 236 -22.23 -6.12 22.72
CA ARG A 236 -23.16 -5.12 23.24
C ARG A 236 -23.95 -4.41 22.13
N LEU A 237 -23.31 -4.10 21.00
CA LEU A 237 -23.99 -3.50 19.85
C LEU A 237 -25.00 -4.47 19.23
N VAL A 238 -24.63 -5.74 19.07
CA VAL A 238 -25.54 -6.76 18.56
C VAL A 238 -26.75 -6.94 19.49
N GLU A 239 -26.52 -7.08 20.80
CA GLU A 239 -27.60 -7.16 21.78
C GLU A 239 -28.53 -5.95 21.76
N MET A 240 -27.97 -4.75 21.57
CA MET A 240 -28.78 -3.53 21.46
C MET A 240 -29.65 -3.56 20.19
N ILE A 241 -29.11 -3.97 19.06
CA ILE A 241 -29.87 -4.11 17.81
C ILE A 241 -30.98 -5.15 17.98
N ASP A 242 -30.69 -6.29 18.58
CA ASP A 242 -31.68 -7.34 18.84
C ASP A 242 -32.82 -6.85 19.76
N ARG A 243 -32.49 -6.09 20.81
CA ARG A 243 -33.49 -5.45 21.67
C ARG A 243 -34.35 -4.46 20.89
N LEU A 244 -33.74 -3.61 20.04
CA LEU A 244 -34.49 -2.66 19.19
C LEU A 244 -35.44 -3.39 18.22
N ASN A 245 -34.97 -4.44 17.57
CA ASN A 245 -35.78 -5.23 16.64
C ASN A 245 -36.97 -5.94 17.32
N ASN A 246 -36.82 -6.27 18.60
CA ASN A 246 -37.87 -6.93 19.40
C ASN A 246 -38.79 -5.95 20.14
N LEU A 247 -38.55 -4.64 20.04
CA LEU A 247 -39.45 -3.64 20.65
C LEU A 247 -40.80 -3.67 19.95
N LYS A 248 -41.85 -3.99 20.73
CA LYS A 248 -43.21 -3.82 20.28
C LYS A 248 -43.57 -2.33 20.36
N VAL A 249 -43.84 -1.71 19.23
CA VAL A 249 -44.33 -0.34 19.17
C VAL A 249 -45.69 -0.31 19.90
N SER A 250 -45.72 0.29 21.10
CA SER A 250 -47.00 0.56 21.75
C SER A 250 -47.68 1.67 20.96
N LYS A 251 -48.99 1.51 20.69
CA LYS A 251 -49.81 2.53 20.02
C LYS A 251 -50.12 3.74 20.92
N THR A 252 -49.28 4.09 21.90
CA THR A 252 -49.40 5.28 22.70
C THR A 252 -48.91 6.48 21.90
N ASN A 253 -49.77 7.48 21.80
CA ASN A 253 -49.53 8.75 21.11
C ASN A 253 -48.23 9.40 21.61
N ASN A 254 -47.20 9.40 20.78
CA ASN A 254 -45.87 9.96 21.08
C ASN A 254 -45.80 11.50 20.94
N ASP A 255 -46.93 12.20 20.81
CA ASP A 255 -46.95 13.64 20.62
C ASP A 255 -46.33 14.45 21.79
N GLU A 256 -46.34 13.89 23.00
CA GLU A 256 -45.69 14.52 24.16
C GLU A 256 -44.17 14.36 24.13
N ILE A 257 -43.65 13.21 23.65
CA ILE A 257 -42.21 12.94 23.53
C ILE A 257 -41.61 13.79 22.42
N LEU A 258 -42.30 13.93 21.29
CA LEU A 258 -41.87 14.77 20.18
C LEU A 258 -41.86 16.25 20.51
N LYS A 259 -42.70 16.71 21.47
CA LYS A 259 -42.69 18.09 22.00
C LYS A 259 -41.52 18.36 22.95
N SER A 260 -40.96 17.34 23.59
CA SER A 260 -39.86 17.49 24.56
C SER A 260 -38.47 17.46 23.86
N ILE A 261 -38.38 17.12 22.56
CA ILE A 261 -37.15 17.03 21.76
C ILE A 261 -36.93 18.31 20.92
N LYS A 262 -37.88 19.23 20.91
CA LYS A 262 -37.74 20.60 20.35
C LYS A 262 -37.26 21.56 21.43
#